data_dc21956cc81753808ddddce36c40211b
#
_entry.id   dc21956cc81753808ddddce36c40211b
#
_cell.length_a   1.000
_cell.length_b   1.000
_cell.length_c   1.000
_cell.angle_alpha   90.00
_cell.angle_beta   90.00
_cell.angle_gamma   90.00
#
_symmetry.space_group_name_H-M   'P 1'
#
loop_
_entity.id
_entity.type
_entity.pdbx_description
1 polymer ?
#
loop_
_entity_poly.entity_id
_entity_poly.type
_entity_poly.pdbx_seq_one_letter_code
_entity_poly.pdbx_strand_id
1 'polypeptide(L)'
;MKAAIVGSLSILLAVSTVPPVNAAKNGTVILHEPNPLSGFNSAVVGFNLVTNSTIGYLTGMGFGYYDSSRTWVQNTTFGSYKVTSNKATDFRVQYTVAPGRVWSDGTPITGIDLLSSHMIYSRDYAKAAGLGVWAKGDKMAFNAAVLSSSTYSLYQTGDPVVSSDEMSVTFRYKQKFPDWWLTVIGPRPVHAYTLIAEGKTSLQTVAQNEAARDRWYAAYKAKDTELLKKIGDIWSTSYNSPDVNAATTNPLLWVGNGGFNVVSAIKGQSVTLKANPLYNSGPKVSGDIKNIIQKYVADGNPVVQALGNGEVSLYSGQQTADGVAALKKLNGVTTVGGLGGAYEHVDLRSGAYYSGGTPYTGLFAGNGQKATDLRRAFLLCVPRQEIVEKLIQPINDEIPPLRSVTVPSHTDSKYAKVIAANGSSYYVGTQASLNARGLALVKKYQPDALKNPLKVNFLVPGNNARRAAQALLLKANLAKCGFDVNLDTQVDWSPKLRDSKYDATFFAWAATSTAQGSIRANWRSDGSNNYSGANSGAALDAVLDDVFGRPMSDSVLSTAFIKIEREIFGKAYTLPLYQHPAVTAYDSDLKGVKQNSLSPVKEWNFWDWKY
;
A
#
# COMPACT_ATOMS: atom_id res chain seq x y z
N MET A 1 -28.39 -19.45 -63.72
CA MET A 1 -29.23 -19.16 -62.57
C MET A 1 -28.90 -20.17 -61.45
N LYS A 2 -28.14 -19.77 -60.47
CA LYS A 2 -28.02 -20.49 -59.18
C LYS A 2 -28.03 -19.43 -58.10
N ALA A 3 -29.10 -19.35 -57.33
CA ALA A 3 -29.27 -18.48 -56.21
C ALA A 3 -28.45 -18.97 -55.00
N ALA A 4 -27.60 -18.09 -54.46
CA ALA A 4 -26.91 -18.35 -53.19
C ALA A 4 -27.80 -17.84 -52.05
N ILE A 5 -28.21 -18.72 -51.18
CA ILE A 5 -28.91 -18.41 -49.94
C ILE A 5 -27.86 -18.05 -48.89
N VAL A 6 -27.84 -16.76 -48.49
CA VAL A 6 -27.04 -16.27 -47.36
C VAL A 6 -27.89 -16.51 -46.11
N GLY A 7 -27.54 -17.52 -45.35
CA GLY A 7 -28.11 -17.78 -44.02
C GLY A 7 -27.50 -16.84 -42.97
N SER A 8 -28.28 -15.88 -42.50
CA SER A 8 -27.92 -15.03 -41.36
C SER A 8 -27.99 -15.86 -40.06
N LEU A 9 -26.85 -16.19 -39.47
CA LEU A 9 -26.75 -16.81 -38.15
C LEU A 9 -26.93 -15.74 -37.08
N SER A 10 -28.15 -15.56 -36.60
CA SER A 10 -28.44 -14.71 -35.44
C SER A 10 -27.97 -15.43 -34.19
N ILE A 11 -26.79 -15.04 -33.65
CA ILE A 11 -26.37 -15.45 -32.33
C ILE A 11 -27.24 -14.70 -31.32
N LEU A 12 -28.24 -15.36 -30.78
CA LEU A 12 -28.93 -14.91 -29.56
C LEU A 12 -27.90 -15.02 -28.39
N LEU A 13 -27.30 -13.89 -28.03
CA LEU A 13 -26.69 -13.73 -26.71
C LEU A 13 -27.85 -13.83 -25.71
N ALA A 14 -27.98 -14.98 -25.06
CA ALA A 14 -28.78 -15.11 -23.85
C ALA A 14 -28.11 -14.24 -22.77
N VAL A 15 -28.53 -12.97 -22.67
CA VAL A 15 -28.28 -12.16 -21.49
C VAL A 15 -29.02 -12.87 -20.36
N SER A 16 -28.32 -13.69 -19.59
CA SER A 16 -28.82 -14.16 -18.32
C SER A 16 -29.04 -12.91 -17.45
N THR A 17 -30.26 -12.43 -17.39
CA THR A 17 -30.71 -11.48 -16.38
C THR A 17 -30.58 -12.18 -15.04
N VAL A 18 -29.40 -12.07 -14.43
CA VAL A 18 -29.26 -12.35 -13.00
C VAL A 18 -30.21 -11.34 -12.34
N PRO A 19 -31.23 -11.78 -11.60
CA PRO A 19 -32.12 -10.84 -10.92
C PRO A 19 -31.27 -9.96 -10.01
N PRO A 20 -31.62 -8.67 -9.81
CA PRO A 20 -30.90 -7.80 -8.88
C PRO A 20 -30.90 -8.51 -7.54
N VAL A 21 -29.72 -8.93 -7.13
CA VAL A 21 -29.56 -9.65 -5.90
C VAL A 21 -29.73 -8.62 -4.79
N ASN A 22 -30.86 -8.62 -4.11
CA ASN A 22 -31.03 -8.05 -2.78
C ASN A 22 -30.14 -8.79 -1.74
N ALA A 23 -28.97 -9.25 -2.18
CA ALA A 23 -28.03 -10.02 -1.38
C ALA A 23 -27.39 -9.18 -0.27
N ALA A 24 -27.30 -7.87 -0.45
CA ALA A 24 -26.77 -6.93 0.54
C ALA A 24 -27.60 -6.97 1.85
N LYS A 25 -28.91 -7.06 1.77
CA LYS A 25 -29.80 -7.02 2.95
C LYS A 25 -29.79 -8.27 3.84
N ASN A 26 -29.02 -9.31 3.46
CA ASN A 26 -28.90 -10.58 4.24
C ASN A 26 -27.58 -10.68 5.03
N GLY A 27 -27.04 -9.56 5.52
CA GLY A 27 -25.77 -9.55 6.26
C GLY A 27 -24.53 -9.69 5.37
N THR A 28 -24.63 -9.31 4.10
CA THR A 28 -23.49 -9.27 3.17
C THR A 28 -23.19 -7.84 2.76
N VAL A 29 -21.92 -7.42 2.92
CA VAL A 29 -21.42 -6.13 2.43
C VAL A 29 -20.52 -6.40 1.23
N ILE A 30 -20.85 -5.78 0.09
CA ILE A 30 -20.07 -5.88 -1.15
C ILE A 30 -19.23 -4.61 -1.29
N LEU A 31 -17.92 -4.76 -1.13
CA LEU A 31 -16.95 -3.67 -1.20
C LEU A 31 -16.44 -3.51 -2.64
N HIS A 32 -16.41 -2.28 -3.10
CA HIS A 32 -15.71 -1.93 -4.33
C HIS A 32 -14.18 -2.02 -4.14
N GLU A 33 -13.51 -2.61 -5.13
CA GLU A 33 -12.05 -2.54 -5.28
C GLU A 33 -11.69 -2.12 -6.71
N PRO A 34 -10.86 -1.08 -6.89
CA PRO A 34 -10.49 -0.61 -8.23
C PRO A 34 -9.40 -1.46 -8.89
N ASN A 35 -8.67 -2.25 -8.10
CA ASN A 35 -7.61 -3.12 -8.57
C ASN A 35 -7.92 -4.58 -8.20
N PRO A 36 -7.68 -5.54 -9.10
CA PRO A 36 -7.85 -6.94 -8.76
C PRO A 36 -6.85 -7.38 -7.69
N LEU A 37 -7.24 -8.37 -6.89
CA LEU A 37 -6.34 -9.07 -5.99
C LEU A 37 -5.16 -9.66 -6.78
N SER A 38 -3.95 -9.51 -6.27
CA SER A 38 -2.77 -10.19 -6.81
C SER A 38 -2.21 -11.27 -5.88
N GLY A 39 -2.53 -11.20 -4.58
CA GLY A 39 -2.13 -12.17 -3.57
C GLY A 39 -2.57 -11.74 -2.16
N PHE A 40 -2.54 -12.68 -1.21
CA PHE A 40 -3.06 -12.47 0.14
C PHE A 40 -2.02 -11.98 1.15
N ASN A 41 -0.72 -12.06 0.84
CA ASN A 41 0.34 -11.56 1.71
C ASN A 41 0.94 -10.27 1.16
N SER A 42 0.38 -9.12 1.53
CA SER A 42 0.84 -7.79 1.12
C SER A 42 2.23 -7.43 1.66
N ALA A 43 2.78 -8.19 2.60
CA ALA A 43 4.12 -7.96 3.13
C ALA A 43 5.23 -8.53 2.24
N VAL A 44 4.91 -9.34 1.23
CA VAL A 44 5.87 -9.91 0.27
C VAL A 44 6.19 -8.91 -0.83
N VAL A 45 7.45 -8.90 -1.29
CA VAL A 45 7.88 -8.09 -2.44
C VAL A 45 7.01 -8.39 -3.67
N GLY A 46 6.46 -7.35 -4.28
CA GLY A 46 5.57 -7.47 -5.44
C GLY A 46 4.09 -7.48 -5.10
N PHE A 47 3.71 -7.73 -3.85
CA PHE A 47 2.32 -7.82 -3.41
C PHE A 47 1.87 -6.68 -2.49
N ASN A 48 2.71 -5.66 -2.29
CA ASN A 48 2.40 -4.49 -1.45
C ASN A 48 1.40 -3.54 -2.15
N LEU A 49 0.14 -3.96 -2.24
CA LEU A 49 -1.00 -3.21 -2.78
C LEU A 49 -2.05 -2.99 -1.69
N VAL A 50 -2.79 -1.88 -1.77
CA VAL A 50 -3.89 -1.59 -0.83
C VAL A 50 -4.93 -2.71 -0.86
N THR A 51 -5.38 -3.15 -2.04
CA THR A 51 -6.34 -4.26 -2.21
C THR A 51 -5.91 -5.53 -1.48
N ASN A 52 -4.62 -5.89 -1.54
CA ASN A 52 -4.09 -7.05 -0.83
C ASN A 52 -4.04 -6.82 0.69
N SER A 53 -3.69 -5.61 1.14
CA SER A 53 -3.54 -5.30 2.56
C SER A 53 -4.87 -5.18 3.31
N THR A 54 -5.96 -4.80 2.63
CA THR A 54 -7.29 -4.72 3.23
C THR A 54 -7.82 -6.10 3.63
N ILE A 55 -7.49 -7.14 2.87
CA ILE A 55 -7.80 -8.53 3.26
C ILE A 55 -7.06 -8.90 4.55
N GLY A 56 -5.75 -8.58 4.62
CA GLY A 56 -4.97 -8.80 5.84
C GLY A 56 -5.54 -8.08 7.06
N TYR A 57 -6.12 -6.89 6.87
CA TYR A 57 -6.78 -6.14 7.94
C TYR A 57 -8.08 -6.81 8.42
N LEU A 58 -8.87 -7.36 7.52
CA LEU A 58 -10.12 -8.07 7.86
C LEU A 58 -9.86 -9.44 8.51
N THR A 59 -8.74 -10.09 8.15
CA THR A 59 -8.40 -11.45 8.62
C THR A 59 -7.40 -11.49 9.78
N GLY A 60 -6.81 -10.35 10.14
CA GLY A 60 -5.85 -10.24 11.23
C GLY A 60 -6.13 -9.05 12.15
N MET A 61 -5.76 -9.18 13.42
CA MET A 61 -5.88 -8.12 14.42
C MET A 61 -4.67 -8.13 15.34
N GLY A 62 -4.30 -6.96 15.85
CA GLY A 62 -3.13 -6.81 16.72
C GLY A 62 -3.30 -5.71 17.76
N PHE A 63 -2.20 -5.09 18.18
CA PHE A 63 -2.11 -4.16 19.31
C PHE A 63 -2.72 -2.78 19.07
N GLY A 64 -3.14 -2.45 17.85
CA GLY A 64 -3.80 -1.17 17.61
C GLY A 64 -4.16 -0.96 16.15
N TYR A 65 -4.87 0.13 15.91
CA TYR A 65 -5.35 0.58 14.61
C TYR A 65 -5.44 2.12 14.61
N TYR A 66 -5.57 2.72 13.44
CA TYR A 66 -5.84 4.15 13.30
C TYR A 66 -7.34 4.40 13.16
N ASP A 67 -7.87 5.37 13.92
CA ASP A 67 -9.24 5.82 13.78
C ASP A 67 -9.43 6.85 12.64
N SER A 68 -10.66 7.31 12.44
CA SER A 68 -10.99 8.30 11.40
C SER A 68 -10.31 9.66 11.60
N SER A 69 -9.87 9.98 12.81
CA SER A 69 -9.09 11.19 13.10
C SER A 69 -7.57 11.01 12.90
N ARG A 70 -7.15 9.85 12.36
CA ARG A 70 -5.75 9.46 12.17
C ARG A 70 -4.98 9.28 13.50
N THR A 71 -5.70 9.05 14.58
CA THR A 71 -5.13 8.79 15.90
C THR A 71 -4.90 7.30 16.06
N TRP A 72 -3.70 6.92 16.55
CA TRP A 72 -3.43 5.53 16.91
C TRP A 72 -4.23 5.14 18.16
N VAL A 73 -5.07 4.13 18.04
CA VAL A 73 -5.86 3.55 19.11
C VAL A 73 -5.25 2.23 19.52
N GLN A 74 -4.83 2.13 20.79
CA GLN A 74 -4.37 0.85 21.32
C GLN A 74 -5.54 -0.12 21.47
N ASN A 75 -5.43 -1.30 20.87
CA ASN A 75 -6.41 -2.36 20.96
C ASN A 75 -6.22 -3.18 22.24
N THR A 76 -6.78 -2.68 23.35
CA THR A 76 -6.68 -3.31 24.66
C THR A 76 -7.41 -4.66 24.74
N THR A 77 -8.32 -4.93 23.80
CA THR A 77 -8.96 -6.25 23.68
C THR A 77 -7.95 -7.31 23.27
N PHE A 78 -7.03 -7.00 22.33
CA PHE A 78 -5.99 -7.94 21.93
C PHE A 78 -4.89 -8.03 22.99
N GLY A 79 -4.49 -6.91 23.57
CA GLY A 79 -3.41 -6.88 24.54
C GLY A 79 -2.89 -5.50 24.86
N SER A 80 -1.68 -5.44 25.38
CA SER A 80 -1.04 -4.19 25.76
C SER A 80 0.45 -4.20 25.45
N TYR A 81 1.04 -3.01 25.39
CA TYR A 81 2.50 -2.86 25.32
C TYR A 81 2.96 -1.74 26.25
N LYS A 82 4.17 -1.89 26.81
CA LYS A 82 4.78 -0.88 27.68
C LYS A 82 6.29 -0.83 27.48
N VAL A 83 6.85 0.37 27.65
CA VAL A 83 8.29 0.57 27.68
C VAL A 83 8.82 0.09 29.03
N THR A 84 9.72 -0.88 29.03
CA THR A 84 10.33 -1.45 30.24
C THR A 84 11.75 -0.93 30.48
N SER A 85 12.42 -0.38 29.45
CA SER A 85 13.67 0.38 29.55
C SER A 85 13.68 1.52 28.54
N ASN A 86 14.06 2.72 28.97
CA ASN A 86 14.13 3.92 28.13
C ASN A 86 15.53 4.57 28.19
N LYS A 87 16.58 3.75 28.20
CA LYS A 87 17.97 4.21 28.19
C LYS A 87 18.41 4.51 26.75
N ALA A 88 19.36 5.43 26.58
CA ALA A 88 19.83 5.87 25.27
C ALA A 88 20.35 4.71 24.38
N THR A 89 20.93 3.68 24.97
CA THR A 89 21.51 2.51 24.28
C THR A 89 20.80 1.20 24.60
N ASP A 90 19.69 1.24 25.33
CA ASP A 90 18.94 0.05 25.74
C ASP A 90 17.45 0.44 25.87
N PHE A 91 16.76 0.45 24.76
CA PHE A 91 15.33 0.69 24.70
C PHE A 91 14.60 -0.66 24.64
N ARG A 92 13.66 -0.91 25.55
CA ARG A 92 12.92 -2.17 25.63
C ARG A 92 11.43 -1.94 25.68
N VAL A 93 10.70 -2.74 24.91
CA VAL A 93 9.24 -2.75 24.88
C VAL A 93 8.76 -4.17 25.13
N GLN A 94 7.89 -4.32 26.13
CA GLN A 94 7.17 -5.56 26.41
C GLN A 94 5.79 -5.49 25.77
N TYR A 95 5.45 -6.51 25.00
CA TYR A 95 4.11 -6.73 24.43
C TYR A 95 3.49 -7.92 25.14
N THR A 96 2.23 -7.77 25.57
CA THR A 96 1.48 -8.80 26.31
C THR A 96 0.18 -9.08 25.59
N VAL A 97 -0.07 -10.33 25.20
CA VAL A 97 -1.34 -10.79 24.66
C VAL A 97 -2.35 -10.94 25.80
N ALA A 98 -3.56 -10.45 25.64
CA ALA A 98 -4.61 -10.61 26.64
C ALA A 98 -5.04 -12.09 26.74
N PRO A 99 -5.35 -12.62 27.94
CA PRO A 99 -5.78 -14.00 28.11
C PRO A 99 -7.03 -14.35 27.28
N GLY A 100 -7.09 -15.58 26.79
CA GLY A 100 -8.25 -16.13 26.09
C GLY A 100 -8.39 -15.66 24.63
N ARG A 101 -7.38 -15.02 24.03
CA ARG A 101 -7.35 -14.74 22.60
C ARG A 101 -7.07 -16.03 21.84
N VAL A 102 -7.80 -16.26 20.74
CA VAL A 102 -7.67 -17.48 19.96
C VAL A 102 -7.59 -17.18 18.46
N TRP A 103 -6.95 -18.08 17.74
CA TRP A 103 -7.00 -18.16 16.29
C TRP A 103 -8.36 -18.70 15.81
N SER A 104 -8.66 -18.60 14.53
CA SER A 104 -9.90 -19.09 13.91
C SER A 104 -10.06 -20.62 13.96
N ASP A 105 -9.02 -21.36 14.28
CA ASP A 105 -9.03 -22.81 14.54
C ASP A 105 -9.15 -23.17 16.03
N GLY A 106 -9.32 -22.16 16.90
CA GLY A 106 -9.47 -22.31 18.34
C GLY A 106 -8.14 -22.37 19.13
N THR A 107 -6.99 -22.34 18.47
CA THR A 107 -5.68 -22.39 19.14
C THR A 107 -5.45 -21.08 19.92
N PRO A 108 -5.01 -21.15 21.21
CA PRO A 108 -4.68 -19.96 21.99
C PRO A 108 -3.55 -19.15 21.34
N ILE A 109 -3.71 -17.81 21.30
CA ILE A 109 -2.65 -16.88 20.87
C ILE A 109 -1.79 -16.56 22.09
N THR A 110 -0.48 -16.67 21.92
CA THR A 110 0.51 -16.37 22.96
C THR A 110 1.57 -15.38 22.47
N GLY A 111 2.47 -14.98 23.37
CA GLY A 111 3.63 -14.17 23.03
C GLY A 111 4.56 -14.85 22.02
N ILE A 112 4.59 -16.18 21.97
CA ILE A 112 5.41 -16.93 21.00
C ILE A 112 5.02 -16.56 19.56
N ASP A 113 3.72 -16.34 19.27
CA ASP A 113 3.24 -15.94 17.94
C ASP A 113 3.79 -14.56 17.49
N LEU A 114 4.15 -13.69 18.46
CA LEU A 114 4.75 -12.38 18.19
C LEU A 114 6.21 -12.48 17.71
N LEU A 115 6.93 -13.57 18.07
CA LEU A 115 8.30 -13.80 17.63
C LEU A 115 8.43 -13.98 16.11
N SER A 116 7.32 -14.27 15.43
CA SER A 116 7.28 -14.29 13.97
C SER A 116 7.76 -12.98 13.34
N SER A 117 7.49 -11.84 13.98
CA SER A 117 8.00 -10.53 13.54
C SER A 117 9.53 -10.46 13.66
N HIS A 118 10.12 -11.04 14.70
CA HIS A 118 11.57 -11.11 14.86
C HIS A 118 12.21 -12.01 13.79
N MET A 119 11.64 -13.18 13.56
CA MET A 119 12.12 -14.12 12.55
C MET A 119 12.14 -13.48 11.14
N ILE A 120 11.08 -12.71 10.79
CA ILE A 120 10.94 -12.13 9.47
C ILE A 120 11.80 -10.86 9.29
N TYR A 121 11.90 -10.01 10.32
CA TYR A 121 12.44 -8.64 10.17
C TYR A 121 13.77 -8.39 10.88
N SER A 122 14.32 -9.32 11.69
CA SER A 122 15.62 -9.15 12.34
C SER A 122 16.77 -9.57 11.42
N ARG A 123 17.64 -8.60 11.09
CA ARG A 123 18.86 -8.88 10.30
C ARG A 123 19.81 -9.83 11.01
N ASP A 124 20.01 -9.60 12.31
CA ASP A 124 20.95 -10.38 13.10
C ASP A 124 20.45 -11.82 13.25
N TYR A 125 19.14 -12.00 13.47
CA TYR A 125 18.53 -13.32 13.55
C TYR A 125 18.57 -14.04 12.19
N ALA A 126 18.18 -13.38 11.10
CA ALA A 126 18.20 -13.98 9.77
C ALA A 126 19.60 -14.48 9.39
N LYS A 127 20.63 -13.68 9.65
CA LYS A 127 22.03 -14.07 9.43
C LYS A 127 22.43 -15.27 10.29
N ALA A 128 22.14 -15.23 11.59
CA ALA A 128 22.49 -16.29 12.55
C ALA A 128 21.76 -17.61 12.27
N ALA A 129 20.52 -17.56 11.75
CA ALA A 129 19.72 -18.72 11.43
C ALA A 129 19.90 -19.18 9.95
N GLY A 130 20.83 -18.60 9.20
CA GLY A 130 21.07 -18.99 7.80
C GLY A 130 19.91 -18.68 6.85
N LEU A 131 19.04 -17.69 7.18
CA LEU A 131 17.86 -17.32 6.42
C LEU A 131 18.15 -16.27 5.33
N GLY A 132 19.40 -15.88 5.19
CA GLY A 132 19.91 -14.89 4.24
C GLY A 132 20.63 -13.75 4.95
N VAL A 133 21.43 -13.02 4.19
CA VAL A 133 22.05 -11.77 4.62
C VAL A 133 21.47 -10.65 3.76
N TRP A 134 21.29 -9.46 4.35
CA TRP A 134 20.61 -8.35 3.69
C TRP A 134 21.58 -7.58 2.78
N ALA A 135 22.09 -8.26 1.74
CA ALA A 135 22.89 -7.65 0.72
C ALA A 135 22.09 -7.54 -0.59
N LYS A 136 22.48 -6.64 -1.46
CA LYS A 136 21.86 -6.47 -2.78
C LYS A 136 21.97 -7.78 -3.57
N GLY A 137 20.83 -8.31 -3.98
CA GLY A 137 20.76 -9.56 -4.75
C GLY A 137 20.64 -10.84 -3.91
N ASP A 138 20.63 -10.76 -2.58
CA ASP A 138 20.47 -11.93 -1.74
C ASP A 138 19.04 -12.51 -1.82
N LYS A 139 18.99 -13.83 -1.89
CA LYS A 139 17.75 -14.57 -1.75
C LYS A 139 17.46 -14.77 -0.26
N MET A 140 16.58 -13.94 0.29
CA MET A 140 16.08 -14.10 1.65
C MET A 140 15.06 -15.23 1.73
N ALA A 141 15.08 -16.01 2.82
CA ALA A 141 14.03 -17.00 3.10
C ALA A 141 12.66 -16.33 3.23
N PHE A 142 12.62 -15.14 3.85
CA PHE A 142 11.42 -14.30 3.92
C PHE A 142 11.58 -13.12 2.96
N ASN A 143 10.87 -13.16 1.83
CA ASN A 143 10.94 -12.12 0.80
C ASN A 143 10.05 -10.90 1.15
N ALA A 144 10.35 -10.24 2.27
CA ALA A 144 9.51 -9.16 2.79
C ALA A 144 9.78 -7.82 2.09
N ALA A 145 8.71 -7.12 1.72
CA ALA A 145 8.74 -5.89 0.91
C ALA A 145 9.43 -4.69 1.59
N VAL A 146 9.46 -4.64 2.92
CA VAL A 146 9.97 -3.47 3.67
C VAL A 146 11.20 -3.78 4.51
N LEU A 147 11.88 -4.87 4.20
CA LEU A 147 13.02 -5.33 4.99
C LEU A 147 14.07 -4.23 5.21
N SER A 148 14.58 -3.61 4.16
CA SER A 148 15.67 -2.61 4.25
C SER A 148 15.25 -1.29 4.91
N SER A 149 13.96 -1.00 4.93
CA SER A 149 13.38 0.24 5.46
C SER A 149 12.68 0.08 6.81
N SER A 150 12.65 -1.15 7.36
CA SER A 150 12.00 -1.41 8.64
C SER A 150 12.80 -0.86 9.81
N THR A 151 12.16 -0.05 10.69
CA THR A 151 12.75 0.40 11.96
C THR A 151 13.16 -0.78 12.83
N TYR A 152 12.34 -1.83 12.81
CA TYR A 152 12.65 -3.06 13.50
C TYR A 152 14.03 -3.61 13.10
N SER A 153 14.26 -3.79 11.82
CA SER A 153 15.51 -4.35 11.27
C SER A 153 16.74 -3.53 11.59
N LEU A 154 16.61 -2.22 11.72
CA LEU A 154 17.74 -1.32 11.96
C LEU A 154 18.10 -1.21 13.44
N TYR A 155 17.10 -1.23 14.31
CA TYR A 155 17.29 -0.92 15.73
C TYR A 155 17.14 -2.11 16.66
N GLN A 156 16.47 -3.18 16.24
CA GLN A 156 16.34 -4.39 17.04
C GLN A 156 17.73 -5.01 17.29
N THR A 157 17.92 -5.54 18.51
CA THR A 157 19.19 -6.16 18.91
C THR A 157 18.96 -7.27 19.93
N GLY A 158 19.68 -8.36 19.77
CA GLY A 158 19.54 -9.57 20.59
C GLY A 158 18.21 -10.30 20.38
N ASP A 159 18.11 -11.52 20.87
CA ASP A 159 16.86 -12.29 20.79
C ASP A 159 15.84 -11.75 21.80
N PRO A 160 14.54 -11.64 21.42
CA PRO A 160 13.48 -11.26 22.36
C PRO A 160 13.32 -12.26 23.50
N VAL A 161 12.88 -11.76 24.65
CA VAL A 161 12.68 -12.57 25.86
C VAL A 161 11.19 -12.84 26.06
N VAL A 162 10.80 -14.11 26.04
CA VAL A 162 9.45 -14.59 26.35
C VAL A 162 9.30 -14.76 27.87
N SER A 163 8.17 -14.36 28.43
CA SER A 163 7.84 -14.57 29.85
C SER A 163 7.59 -16.05 30.14
N SER A 164 7.66 -16.45 31.42
CA SER A 164 7.46 -17.85 31.85
C SER A 164 6.04 -18.38 31.58
N ASP A 165 5.05 -17.50 31.54
CA ASP A 165 3.66 -17.81 31.21
C ASP A 165 3.38 -17.74 29.68
N GLU A 166 4.42 -17.46 28.88
CA GLU A 166 4.39 -17.29 27.42
C GLU A 166 3.45 -16.20 26.90
N MET A 167 2.85 -15.40 27.76
CA MET A 167 1.88 -14.37 27.34
C MET A 167 2.55 -13.05 26.93
N SER A 168 3.80 -12.82 27.33
CA SER A 168 4.53 -11.58 27.04
C SER A 168 5.84 -11.83 26.32
N VAL A 169 6.23 -10.88 25.46
CA VAL A 169 7.54 -10.84 24.81
C VAL A 169 8.16 -9.46 24.98
N THR A 170 9.40 -9.42 25.43
CA THR A 170 10.18 -8.18 25.53
C THR A 170 11.18 -8.10 24.38
N PHE A 171 11.00 -7.11 23.52
CA PHE A 171 11.94 -6.78 22.44
C PHE A 171 12.92 -5.71 22.92
N ARG A 172 14.18 -5.85 22.49
CA ARG A 172 15.24 -4.91 22.80
C ARG A 172 15.70 -4.18 21.54
N TYR A 173 15.98 -2.89 21.68
CA TYR A 173 16.44 -2.02 20.62
C TYR A 173 17.68 -1.24 21.06
N LYS A 174 18.57 -0.96 20.10
CA LYS A 174 19.83 -0.21 20.31
C LYS A 174 19.60 1.20 20.83
N GLN A 175 18.45 1.79 20.52
CA GLN A 175 18.05 3.14 20.90
C GLN A 175 16.53 3.29 20.82
N LYS A 176 16.02 4.35 21.47
CA LYS A 176 14.64 4.78 21.24
C LYS A 176 14.54 5.42 19.86
N PHE A 177 13.50 5.08 19.12
CA PHE A 177 13.21 5.62 17.79
C PHE A 177 11.73 6.04 17.70
N PRO A 178 11.34 6.89 16.75
CA PRO A 178 9.94 7.22 16.54
C PRO A 178 9.17 5.99 16.08
N ASP A 179 7.87 6.00 16.31
CA ASP A 179 6.94 4.98 15.79
C ASP A 179 7.25 3.53 16.25
N TRP A 180 7.95 3.38 17.38
CA TRP A 180 8.35 2.07 17.92
C TRP A 180 7.14 1.16 18.20
N TRP A 181 5.97 1.71 18.47
CA TRP A 181 4.72 0.97 18.69
C TRP A 181 4.18 0.29 17.43
N LEU A 182 4.65 0.67 16.23
CA LEU A 182 4.29 0.07 14.95
C LEU A 182 5.20 -1.10 14.56
N THR A 183 6.18 -1.48 15.38
CA THR A 183 7.17 -2.52 15.02
C THR A 183 6.67 -3.95 15.22
N VAL A 184 5.79 -4.16 16.21
CA VAL A 184 5.16 -5.46 16.49
C VAL A 184 3.65 -5.25 16.49
N ILE A 185 3.06 -5.28 15.29
CA ILE A 185 1.65 -4.89 15.11
C ILE A 185 0.70 -6.01 15.55
N GLY A 186 1.04 -7.27 15.29
CA GLY A 186 0.21 -8.42 15.62
C GLY A 186 0.93 -9.76 15.48
N PRO A 187 0.25 -10.84 15.88
CA PRO A 187 0.77 -12.20 15.83
C PRO A 187 0.67 -12.79 14.42
N ARG A 188 1.35 -13.92 14.22
CA ARG A 188 1.14 -14.82 13.07
C ARG A 188 0.98 -16.25 13.56
N PRO A 189 0.16 -17.09 12.88
CA PRO A 189 -0.13 -18.45 13.33
C PRO A 189 1.05 -19.39 13.08
N VAL A 190 2.09 -19.31 13.94
CA VAL A 190 3.33 -20.08 13.77
C VAL A 190 3.09 -21.60 13.80
N HIS A 191 2.08 -22.07 14.53
CA HIS A 191 1.66 -23.47 14.51
C HIS A 191 1.20 -23.92 13.12
N ALA A 192 0.39 -23.11 12.44
CA ALA A 192 -0.11 -23.42 11.11
C ALA A 192 1.02 -23.50 10.08
N TYR A 193 1.98 -22.55 10.10
CA TYR A 193 3.17 -22.62 9.23
C TYR A 193 4.01 -23.86 9.49
N THR A 194 4.17 -24.25 10.76
CA THR A 194 4.91 -25.45 11.14
C THR A 194 4.22 -26.70 10.62
N LEU A 195 2.92 -26.83 10.81
CA LEU A 195 2.14 -27.95 10.31
C LEU A 195 2.21 -28.08 8.79
N ILE A 196 2.13 -26.97 8.07
CA ILE A 196 2.29 -26.97 6.60
C ILE A 196 3.70 -27.43 6.21
N ALA A 197 4.75 -26.92 6.90
CA ALA A 197 6.12 -27.33 6.66
C ALA A 197 6.37 -28.82 6.95
N GLU A 198 5.59 -29.41 7.84
CA GLU A 198 5.54 -30.85 8.17
C GLU A 198 4.64 -31.66 7.21
N GLY A 199 4.07 -31.02 6.18
CA GLY A 199 3.25 -31.68 5.16
C GLY A 199 1.77 -31.91 5.56
N LYS A 200 1.27 -31.25 6.62
CA LYS A 200 -0.15 -31.31 6.99
C LYS A 200 -1.00 -30.49 6.02
N THR A 201 -2.15 -31.03 5.65
CA THR A 201 -3.08 -30.44 4.67
C THR A 201 -4.50 -30.25 5.21
N SER A 202 -4.70 -30.40 6.52
CA SER A 202 -5.97 -30.22 7.21
C SER A 202 -5.79 -29.57 8.57
N LEU A 203 -6.84 -28.94 9.09
CA LEU A 203 -6.86 -28.43 10.46
C LEU A 203 -6.62 -29.59 11.44
N GLN A 204 -5.90 -29.28 12.50
CA GLN A 204 -5.54 -30.22 13.56
C GLN A 204 -6.31 -29.87 14.84
N THR A 205 -6.22 -30.72 15.86
CA THR A 205 -6.76 -30.41 17.20
C THR A 205 -5.95 -29.29 17.85
N VAL A 206 -6.53 -28.58 18.81
CA VAL A 206 -5.85 -27.53 19.57
C VAL A 206 -4.56 -28.06 20.19
N ALA A 207 -4.59 -29.24 20.81
CA ALA A 207 -3.38 -29.86 21.41
C ALA A 207 -2.27 -30.14 20.38
N GLN A 208 -2.62 -30.56 19.15
CA GLN A 208 -1.65 -30.75 18.07
C GLN A 208 -1.09 -29.41 17.56
N ASN A 209 -1.92 -28.37 17.52
CA ASN A 209 -1.53 -27.02 17.15
C ASN A 209 -0.56 -26.41 18.18
N GLU A 210 -0.85 -26.56 19.48
CA GLU A 210 0.03 -26.15 20.56
C GLU A 210 1.37 -26.89 20.49
N ALA A 211 1.38 -28.20 20.31
CA ALA A 211 2.60 -28.98 20.11
C ALA A 211 3.38 -28.52 18.86
N ALA A 212 2.72 -28.09 17.77
CA ALA A 212 3.38 -27.54 16.59
C ALA A 212 4.00 -26.15 16.90
N ARG A 213 3.32 -25.31 17.68
CA ARG A 213 3.89 -24.05 18.18
C ARG A 213 5.15 -24.28 19.02
N ASP A 214 5.12 -25.29 19.91
CA ASP A 214 6.26 -25.63 20.74
C ASP A 214 7.45 -26.11 19.90
N ARG A 215 7.22 -26.93 18.87
CA ARG A 215 8.27 -27.33 17.91
C ARG A 215 8.82 -26.11 17.16
N TRP A 216 7.95 -25.22 16.70
CA TRP A 216 8.39 -23.95 16.08
C TRP A 216 9.27 -23.14 17.03
N TYR A 217 8.86 -23.01 18.30
CA TYR A 217 9.62 -22.24 19.29
C TYR A 217 10.97 -22.90 19.62
N ALA A 218 11.02 -24.21 19.66
CA ALA A 218 12.29 -24.94 19.79
C ALA A 218 13.20 -24.69 18.58
N ALA A 219 12.68 -24.78 17.36
CA ALA A 219 13.42 -24.52 16.13
C ALA A 219 13.89 -23.05 16.03
N TYR A 220 13.04 -22.10 16.44
CA TYR A 220 13.39 -20.68 16.51
C TYR A 220 14.56 -20.46 17.47
N LYS A 221 14.56 -21.04 18.67
CA LYS A 221 15.67 -20.93 19.65
C LYS A 221 16.95 -21.59 19.14
N ALA A 222 16.82 -22.76 18.55
CA ALA A 222 17.95 -23.51 17.98
C ALA A 222 18.48 -22.90 16.68
N LYS A 223 17.73 -21.96 16.07
CA LYS A 223 18.03 -21.43 14.73
C LYS A 223 18.08 -22.54 13.67
N ASP A 224 17.11 -23.46 13.72
CA ASP A 224 16.98 -24.58 12.77
C ASP A 224 16.72 -24.05 11.37
N THR A 225 17.80 -23.99 10.58
CA THR A 225 17.80 -23.43 9.22
C THR A 225 16.83 -24.17 8.29
N GLU A 226 16.69 -25.48 8.42
CA GLU A 226 15.88 -26.30 7.51
C GLU A 226 14.39 -26.00 7.69
N LEU A 227 13.88 -26.10 8.91
CA LEU A 227 12.47 -25.82 9.21
C LEU A 227 12.13 -24.36 8.94
N LEU A 228 12.98 -23.43 9.37
CA LEU A 228 12.73 -22.00 9.23
C LEU A 228 12.76 -21.54 7.75
N LYS A 229 13.58 -22.15 6.89
CA LYS A 229 13.53 -21.91 5.44
C LYS A 229 12.25 -22.43 4.80
N LYS A 230 11.79 -23.62 5.15
CA LYS A 230 10.48 -24.15 4.69
C LYS A 230 9.35 -23.19 5.06
N ILE A 231 9.35 -22.67 6.29
CA ILE A 231 8.36 -21.68 6.75
C ILE A 231 8.51 -20.37 5.97
N GLY A 232 9.73 -19.93 5.70
CA GLY A 232 10.00 -18.74 4.88
C GLY A 232 9.47 -18.87 3.46
N ASP A 233 9.61 -20.04 2.85
CA ASP A 233 9.07 -20.33 1.52
C ASP A 233 7.54 -20.30 1.53
N ILE A 234 6.90 -20.97 2.49
CA ILE A 234 5.44 -20.94 2.69
C ILE A 234 4.94 -19.50 2.82
N TRP A 235 5.55 -18.72 3.70
CA TRP A 235 5.18 -17.32 3.94
C TRP A 235 5.34 -16.45 2.68
N SER A 236 6.39 -16.70 1.89
CA SER A 236 6.74 -15.91 0.71
C SER A 236 5.96 -16.30 -0.55
N THR A 237 5.47 -17.53 -0.67
CA THR A 237 4.95 -18.06 -1.95
C THR A 237 3.52 -18.60 -1.88
N SER A 238 3.10 -19.19 -0.75
CA SER A 238 1.81 -19.91 -0.68
C SER A 238 0.58 -19.00 -0.78
N TYR A 239 0.76 -17.71 -0.60
CA TYR A 239 -0.30 -16.68 -0.65
C TYR A 239 -0.35 -15.91 -1.98
N ASN A 240 0.45 -16.30 -2.97
CA ASN A 240 0.64 -15.53 -4.21
C ASN A 240 -0.39 -15.86 -5.30
N SER A 241 -1.34 -16.74 -5.04
CA SER A 241 -2.42 -17.05 -5.98
C SER A 241 -3.59 -16.07 -5.79
N PRO A 242 -4.09 -15.44 -6.87
CA PRO A 242 -5.32 -14.66 -6.84
C PRO A 242 -6.58 -15.53 -7.05
N ASP A 243 -6.43 -16.85 -7.33
CA ASP A 243 -7.51 -17.84 -7.44
C ASP A 243 -7.41 -18.82 -6.29
N VAL A 244 -8.44 -18.85 -5.44
CA VAL A 244 -8.47 -19.67 -4.24
C VAL A 244 -9.88 -20.16 -3.97
N ASN A 245 -9.97 -21.44 -3.62
CA ASN A 245 -11.13 -22.01 -2.92
C ASN A 245 -10.61 -22.59 -1.60
N ALA A 246 -10.97 -21.96 -0.47
CA ALA A 246 -10.48 -22.38 0.84
C ALA A 246 -10.95 -23.80 1.25
N ALA A 247 -12.00 -24.32 0.62
CA ALA A 247 -12.45 -25.69 0.86
C ALA A 247 -11.57 -26.75 0.18
N THR A 248 -10.82 -26.37 -0.86
CA THR A 248 -9.95 -27.28 -1.64
C THR A 248 -8.47 -26.99 -1.49
N THR A 249 -8.10 -25.81 -0.97
CA THR A 249 -6.73 -25.45 -0.60
C THR A 249 -6.45 -25.89 0.84
N ASN A 250 -5.16 -25.91 1.23
CA ASN A 250 -4.79 -26.22 2.60
C ASN A 250 -5.41 -25.21 3.59
N PRO A 251 -6.35 -25.61 4.47
CA PRO A 251 -7.06 -24.68 5.36
C PRO A 251 -6.15 -24.03 6.41
N LEU A 252 -4.98 -24.58 6.69
CA LEU A 252 -3.99 -24.01 7.58
C LEU A 252 -3.46 -22.64 7.08
N LEU A 253 -3.50 -22.38 5.77
CA LEU A 253 -3.15 -21.08 5.18
C LEU A 253 -4.10 -19.95 5.61
N TRP A 254 -5.34 -20.29 5.95
CA TRP A 254 -6.40 -19.32 6.23
C TRP A 254 -6.68 -19.11 7.72
N VAL A 255 -5.81 -19.66 8.59
CA VAL A 255 -5.88 -19.43 10.03
C VAL A 255 -5.53 -17.96 10.31
N GLY A 256 -6.47 -17.24 10.91
CA GLY A 256 -6.36 -15.82 11.25
C GLY A 256 -7.05 -15.50 12.58
N ASN A 257 -6.87 -14.28 13.07
CA ASN A 257 -7.51 -13.79 14.31
C ASN A 257 -8.36 -12.53 14.08
N GLY A 258 -8.62 -12.17 12.83
CA GLY A 258 -9.47 -11.03 12.46
C GLY A 258 -10.95 -11.36 12.47
N GLY A 259 -11.77 -10.34 12.13
CA GLY A 259 -13.23 -10.45 12.11
C GLY A 259 -13.78 -11.40 11.04
N PHE A 260 -12.98 -11.70 10.02
CA PHE A 260 -13.39 -12.52 8.88
C PHE A 260 -12.32 -13.53 8.48
N ASN A 261 -12.74 -14.62 7.85
CA ASN A 261 -11.89 -15.65 7.26
C ASN A 261 -12.07 -15.67 5.74
N VAL A 262 -11.01 -15.95 4.98
CA VAL A 262 -11.09 -16.14 3.52
C VAL A 262 -11.88 -17.39 3.20
N VAL A 263 -12.82 -17.30 2.25
CA VAL A 263 -13.58 -18.43 1.70
C VAL A 263 -13.12 -18.74 0.28
N SER A 264 -13.04 -17.74 -0.58
CA SER A 264 -12.64 -17.92 -1.96
C SER A 264 -12.14 -16.61 -2.58
N ALA A 265 -11.36 -16.73 -3.64
CA ALA A 265 -11.05 -15.66 -4.55
C ALA A 265 -11.16 -16.14 -5.98
N ILE A 266 -11.72 -15.30 -6.85
CA ILE A 266 -11.81 -15.52 -8.28
C ILE A 266 -10.98 -14.43 -8.96
N LYS A 267 -9.93 -14.84 -9.66
CA LYS A 267 -8.98 -13.94 -10.31
C LYS A 267 -9.69 -12.87 -11.14
N GLY A 268 -9.35 -11.61 -10.89
CA GLY A 268 -9.90 -10.46 -11.62
C GLY A 268 -11.39 -10.19 -11.36
N GLN A 269 -12.03 -10.84 -10.37
CA GLN A 269 -13.45 -10.68 -10.08
C GLN A 269 -13.73 -10.30 -8.63
N SER A 270 -13.41 -11.19 -7.67
CA SER A 270 -13.81 -10.98 -6.28
C SER A 270 -13.03 -11.82 -5.27
N VAL A 271 -13.09 -11.39 -4.01
CA VAL A 271 -12.69 -12.17 -2.83
C VAL A 271 -13.88 -12.25 -1.88
N THR A 272 -14.22 -13.45 -1.45
CA THR A 272 -15.29 -13.69 -0.48
C THR A 272 -14.71 -14.04 0.88
N LEU A 273 -15.15 -13.31 1.90
CA LEU A 273 -14.80 -13.52 3.29
C LEU A 273 -16.09 -13.80 4.11
N LYS A 274 -15.97 -14.66 5.12
CA LYS A 274 -17.06 -15.00 6.04
C LYS A 274 -16.67 -14.61 7.47
N ALA A 275 -17.63 -14.13 8.25
CA ALA A 275 -17.43 -13.78 9.64
C ALA A 275 -16.76 -14.92 10.42
N ASN A 276 -15.75 -14.57 11.20
CA ASN A 276 -15.03 -15.50 12.07
C ASN A 276 -15.84 -15.68 13.37
N PRO A 277 -16.43 -16.87 13.65
CA PRO A 277 -17.23 -17.07 14.84
C PRO A 277 -16.41 -17.02 16.14
N LEU A 278 -15.09 -17.20 16.06
CA LEU A 278 -14.17 -17.14 17.19
C LEU A 278 -13.49 -15.78 17.35
N TYR A 279 -13.89 -14.76 16.57
CA TYR A 279 -13.30 -13.43 16.66
C TYR A 279 -13.46 -12.82 18.05
N ASN A 280 -12.33 -12.62 18.71
CA ASN A 280 -12.23 -12.01 20.03
C ASN A 280 -10.97 -11.16 20.24
N SER A 281 -10.27 -10.84 19.13
CA SER A 281 -8.97 -10.14 19.14
C SER A 281 -9.07 -8.64 18.91
N GLY A 282 -10.27 -8.07 18.78
CA GLY A 282 -10.44 -6.63 18.53
C GLY A 282 -11.77 -6.10 19.03
N PRO A 283 -12.18 -4.89 18.58
CA PRO A 283 -13.46 -4.31 18.95
C PRO A 283 -14.62 -5.26 18.66
N LYS A 284 -15.58 -5.33 19.57
CA LYS A 284 -16.74 -6.20 19.43
C LYS A 284 -17.52 -5.85 18.16
N VAL A 285 -17.79 -6.83 17.33
CA VAL A 285 -18.69 -6.67 16.17
C VAL A 285 -20.09 -6.38 16.70
N SER A 286 -20.62 -5.21 16.33
CA SER A 286 -21.93 -4.71 16.81
C SER A 286 -23.07 -5.03 15.84
N GLY A 287 -22.73 -5.41 14.59
CA GLY A 287 -23.68 -5.66 13.52
C GLY A 287 -23.91 -7.14 13.23
N ASP A 288 -24.66 -7.38 12.18
CA ASP A 288 -25.08 -8.70 11.70
C ASP A 288 -24.36 -9.10 10.39
N ILE A 289 -23.26 -8.43 10.07
CA ILE A 289 -22.53 -8.72 8.83
C ILE A 289 -21.88 -10.10 8.90
N LYS A 290 -22.37 -11.00 8.04
CA LYS A 290 -21.92 -12.39 7.95
C LYS A 290 -20.87 -12.60 6.86
N ASN A 291 -20.94 -11.80 5.79
CA ASN A 291 -20.03 -11.91 4.67
C ASN A 291 -19.54 -10.53 4.21
N ILE A 292 -18.29 -10.49 3.77
CA ILE A 292 -17.73 -9.37 3.00
C ILE A 292 -17.29 -9.93 1.64
N ILE A 293 -17.69 -9.26 0.56
CA ILE A 293 -17.23 -9.58 -0.79
C ILE A 293 -16.47 -8.36 -1.30
N GLN A 294 -15.17 -8.47 -1.49
CA GLN A 294 -14.43 -7.47 -2.25
C GLN A 294 -14.65 -7.75 -3.74
N LYS A 295 -15.36 -6.87 -4.43
CA LYS A 295 -15.69 -7.00 -5.85
C LYS A 295 -14.83 -6.05 -6.67
N TYR A 296 -14.12 -6.58 -7.65
CA TYR A 296 -13.40 -5.74 -8.59
C TYR A 296 -14.38 -5.06 -9.56
N VAL A 297 -14.38 -3.75 -9.57
CA VAL A 297 -15.12 -2.89 -10.50
C VAL A 297 -14.23 -1.70 -10.82
N ALA A 298 -14.05 -1.38 -12.09
CA ALA A 298 -13.28 -0.21 -12.49
C ALA A 298 -13.89 1.09 -11.95
N ASP A 299 -13.05 2.05 -11.56
CA ASP A 299 -13.50 3.40 -11.19
C ASP A 299 -14.23 4.11 -12.35
N GLY A 300 -15.07 5.07 -12.03
CA GLY A 300 -15.87 5.84 -13.00
C GLY A 300 -17.30 5.33 -13.11
N ASN A 301 -17.87 5.39 -14.32
CA ASN A 301 -19.27 5.01 -14.56
C ASN A 301 -19.62 3.57 -14.16
N PRO A 302 -18.76 2.55 -14.34
CA PRO A 302 -19.09 1.18 -13.92
C PRO A 302 -19.46 1.06 -12.45
N VAL A 303 -18.74 1.75 -11.55
CA VAL A 303 -19.05 1.67 -10.11
C VAL A 303 -20.32 2.45 -9.75
N VAL A 304 -20.63 3.53 -10.46
CA VAL A 304 -21.89 4.27 -10.28
C VAL A 304 -23.08 3.36 -10.59
N GLN A 305 -23.00 2.62 -11.72
CA GLN A 305 -24.01 1.65 -12.11
C GLN A 305 -24.11 0.49 -11.11
N ALA A 306 -22.97 -0.05 -10.68
CA ALA A 306 -22.92 -1.14 -9.71
C ALA A 306 -23.55 -0.77 -8.36
N LEU A 307 -23.32 0.45 -7.86
CA LEU A 307 -24.01 0.99 -6.67
C LEU A 307 -25.51 1.17 -6.91
N GLY A 308 -25.91 1.77 -8.04
CA GLY A 308 -27.32 1.97 -8.38
C GLY A 308 -28.11 0.67 -8.52
N ASN A 309 -27.44 -0.41 -8.97
CA ASN A 309 -28.03 -1.74 -9.12
C ASN A 309 -27.95 -2.60 -7.83
N GLY A 310 -27.30 -2.10 -6.76
CA GLY A 310 -27.05 -2.89 -5.53
C GLY A 310 -26.00 -4.00 -5.68
N GLU A 311 -25.19 -3.96 -6.74
CA GLU A 311 -24.09 -4.93 -6.98
C GLU A 311 -22.82 -4.59 -6.16
N VAL A 312 -22.75 -3.36 -5.60
CA VAL A 312 -21.78 -2.86 -4.66
C VAL A 312 -22.54 -2.17 -3.54
N SER A 313 -22.16 -2.44 -2.29
CA SER A 313 -22.76 -1.81 -1.12
C SER A 313 -21.98 -0.61 -0.61
N LEU A 314 -20.65 -0.61 -0.81
CA LEU A 314 -19.73 0.41 -0.29
C LEU A 314 -18.59 0.64 -1.26
N TYR A 315 -18.51 1.86 -1.73
CA TYR A 315 -17.49 2.41 -2.62
C TYR A 315 -16.59 3.37 -1.85
N SER A 316 -15.29 3.32 -2.09
CA SER A 316 -14.34 4.40 -1.83
C SER A 316 -13.28 4.36 -2.91
N GLY A 317 -13.13 5.44 -3.69
CA GLY A 317 -12.23 5.41 -4.84
C GLY A 317 -12.00 6.75 -5.50
N GLN A 318 -11.46 6.71 -6.73
CA GLN A 318 -10.99 7.86 -7.48
C GLN A 318 -11.99 8.26 -8.57
N GLN A 319 -13.11 8.85 -8.19
CA GLN A 319 -14.13 9.29 -9.15
C GLN A 319 -13.74 10.52 -9.97
N THR A 320 -14.41 10.69 -11.09
CA THR A 320 -14.47 11.93 -11.86
C THR A 320 -15.53 12.86 -11.28
N ALA A 321 -15.51 14.15 -11.64
CA ALA A 321 -16.54 15.11 -11.22
C ALA A 321 -17.95 14.67 -11.62
N ASP A 322 -18.11 14.22 -12.87
CA ASP A 322 -19.39 13.70 -13.39
C ASP A 322 -19.84 12.46 -12.63
N GLY A 323 -18.88 11.56 -12.30
CA GLY A 323 -19.16 10.38 -11.50
C GLY A 323 -19.62 10.73 -10.07
N VAL A 324 -19.03 11.72 -9.42
CA VAL A 324 -19.49 12.23 -8.11
C VAL A 324 -20.90 12.81 -8.21
N ALA A 325 -21.16 13.61 -9.26
CA ALA A 325 -22.48 14.16 -9.50
C ALA A 325 -23.53 13.06 -9.76
N ALA A 326 -23.15 12.00 -10.46
CA ALA A 326 -24.00 10.83 -10.69
C ALA A 326 -24.26 10.04 -9.39
N LEU A 327 -23.23 9.79 -8.57
CA LEU A 327 -23.38 9.13 -7.25
C LEU A 327 -24.37 9.87 -6.34
N LYS A 328 -24.28 11.20 -6.29
CA LYS A 328 -25.19 12.04 -5.48
C LYS A 328 -26.66 11.99 -5.94
N LYS A 329 -26.92 11.56 -7.17
CA LYS A 329 -28.28 11.43 -7.73
C LYS A 329 -28.89 10.05 -7.50
N LEU A 330 -28.10 9.07 -7.05
CA LEU A 330 -28.62 7.71 -6.81
C LEU A 330 -29.55 7.71 -5.59
N ASN A 331 -30.75 7.15 -5.79
CA ASN A 331 -31.68 6.91 -4.70
C ASN A 331 -31.15 5.79 -3.79
N GLY A 332 -31.30 5.94 -2.47
CA GLY A 332 -30.85 4.93 -1.51
C GLY A 332 -29.33 4.82 -1.36
N VAL A 333 -28.55 5.79 -1.85
CA VAL A 333 -27.09 5.87 -1.71
C VAL A 333 -26.70 7.14 -0.99
N THR A 334 -25.89 7.00 0.05
CA THR A 334 -25.27 8.12 0.77
C THR A 334 -23.87 8.36 0.18
N THR A 335 -23.59 9.62 -0.22
CA THR A 335 -22.28 10.02 -0.75
C THR A 335 -21.63 11.03 0.18
N VAL A 336 -20.38 10.75 0.60
CA VAL A 336 -19.56 11.59 1.49
C VAL A 336 -18.26 11.96 0.77
N GLY A 337 -17.87 13.23 0.87
CA GLY A 337 -16.61 13.75 0.32
C GLY A 337 -15.66 14.22 1.42
N GLY A 338 -14.42 14.54 1.05
CA GLY A 338 -13.41 15.08 1.96
C GLY A 338 -12.00 15.08 1.37
N LEU A 339 -10.99 15.19 2.25
CA LEU A 339 -9.58 15.05 1.88
C LEU A 339 -9.13 13.59 2.09
N GLY A 340 -8.59 13.00 1.04
CA GLY A 340 -8.02 11.65 1.11
C GLY A 340 -6.60 11.62 1.70
N GLY A 341 -6.15 10.44 2.09
CA GLY A 341 -4.79 10.23 2.61
C GLY A 341 -3.76 9.86 1.55
N ALA A 342 -4.14 9.88 0.28
CA ALA A 342 -3.24 9.62 -0.83
C ALA A 342 -2.87 10.92 -1.56
N TYR A 343 -1.71 10.94 -2.21
CA TYR A 343 -1.33 12.01 -3.11
C TYR A 343 -0.80 11.46 -4.44
N GLU A 344 -1.19 12.10 -5.53
CA GLU A 344 -0.72 11.79 -6.89
C GLU A 344 0.60 12.53 -7.16
N HIS A 345 1.51 11.87 -7.84
CA HIS A 345 2.79 12.45 -8.24
C HIS A 345 3.28 11.88 -9.58
N VAL A 346 4.11 12.62 -10.29
CA VAL A 346 4.87 12.13 -11.44
C VAL A 346 6.27 11.76 -10.97
N ASP A 347 6.71 10.54 -11.25
CA ASP A 347 8.08 10.09 -11.03
C ASP A 347 8.83 9.92 -12.34
N LEU A 348 10.09 10.34 -12.35
CA LEU A 348 11.02 10.15 -13.45
C LEU A 348 12.05 9.09 -13.06
N ARG A 349 12.21 8.09 -13.91
CA ARG A 349 13.15 7.02 -13.64
C ARG A 349 14.59 7.51 -13.85
N SER A 350 15.41 7.42 -12.82
CA SER A 350 16.80 7.90 -12.84
C SER A 350 17.83 6.79 -12.68
N GLY A 351 17.41 5.62 -12.24
CA GLY A 351 18.32 4.50 -11.99
C GLY A 351 17.62 3.15 -11.89
N ALA A 352 18.39 2.15 -11.50
CA ALA A 352 17.87 0.81 -11.24
C ALA A 352 16.99 0.78 -10.00
N TYR A 353 15.95 -0.05 -10.02
CA TYR A 353 15.23 -0.40 -8.81
C TYR A 353 16.16 -1.16 -7.84
N TYR A 354 16.13 -0.80 -6.56
CA TYR A 354 17.04 -1.31 -5.55
C TYR A 354 17.12 -2.84 -5.46
N SER A 355 16.01 -3.57 -5.55
CA SER A 355 15.95 -5.01 -5.33
C SER A 355 16.49 -5.89 -6.47
N GLY A 356 17.39 -5.35 -7.31
CA GLY A 356 18.06 -6.13 -8.36
C GLY A 356 17.41 -6.08 -9.74
N GLY A 357 16.56 -5.08 -9.97
CA GLY A 357 16.01 -4.80 -11.30
C GLY A 357 17.09 -4.47 -12.33
N THR A 358 16.76 -4.64 -13.61
CA THR A 358 17.62 -4.25 -14.73
C THR A 358 18.00 -2.77 -14.61
N PRO A 359 19.27 -2.38 -14.83
CA PRO A 359 19.68 -0.99 -14.86
C PRO A 359 18.85 -0.18 -15.86
N TYR A 360 18.39 0.99 -15.45
CA TYR A 360 17.76 1.93 -16.36
C TYR A 360 18.83 2.76 -17.08
N THR A 361 18.78 2.79 -18.41
CA THR A 361 19.72 3.51 -19.28
C THR A 361 19.03 4.52 -20.20
N GLY A 362 17.75 4.84 -19.94
CA GLY A 362 16.94 5.73 -20.76
C GLY A 362 17.29 7.21 -20.61
N LEU A 363 16.40 8.06 -21.15
CA LEU A 363 16.57 9.51 -21.30
C LEU A 363 16.97 10.24 -19.99
N PHE A 364 16.45 9.80 -18.86
CA PHE A 364 16.59 10.44 -17.55
C PHE A 364 17.64 9.78 -16.64
N ALA A 365 18.43 8.81 -17.16
CA ALA A 365 19.37 8.00 -16.39
C ALA A 365 20.50 8.82 -15.76
N GLY A 366 20.77 8.56 -14.48
CA GLY A 366 21.88 9.15 -13.74
C GLY A 366 21.64 10.55 -13.20
N ASN A 367 22.69 11.11 -12.59
CA ASN A 367 22.66 12.43 -11.91
C ASN A 367 23.54 13.49 -12.60
N GLY A 368 24.00 13.22 -13.81
CA GLY A 368 24.74 14.19 -14.63
C GLY A 368 23.86 15.40 -15.02
N GLN A 369 24.51 16.50 -15.42
CA GLN A 369 23.83 17.76 -15.73
C GLN A 369 22.77 17.58 -16.82
N LYS A 370 23.07 16.86 -17.92
CA LYS A 370 22.12 16.59 -19.00
C LYS A 370 20.87 15.89 -18.50
N ALA A 371 21.01 14.78 -17.77
CA ALA A 371 19.87 14.02 -17.26
C ALA A 371 19.04 14.85 -16.28
N THR A 372 19.68 15.62 -15.40
CA THR A 372 19.00 16.51 -14.45
C THR A 372 18.24 17.64 -15.16
N ASP A 373 18.85 18.28 -16.18
CA ASP A 373 18.20 19.34 -16.96
C ASP A 373 17.00 18.78 -17.74
N LEU A 374 17.10 17.59 -18.33
CA LEU A 374 15.98 16.94 -19.03
C LEU A 374 14.85 16.55 -18.10
N ARG A 375 15.15 16.03 -16.90
CA ARG A 375 14.15 15.78 -15.86
C ARG A 375 13.46 17.08 -15.42
N ARG A 376 14.22 18.16 -15.17
CA ARG A 376 13.66 19.48 -14.85
C ARG A 376 12.76 20.01 -15.96
N ALA A 377 13.20 19.88 -17.21
CA ALA A 377 12.40 20.26 -18.37
C ALA A 377 11.07 19.51 -18.41
N PHE A 378 11.10 18.20 -18.25
CA PHE A 378 9.91 17.36 -18.23
C PHE A 378 8.93 17.81 -17.12
N LEU A 379 9.40 17.95 -15.87
CA LEU A 379 8.56 18.32 -14.74
C LEU A 379 8.02 19.76 -14.83
N LEU A 380 8.75 20.72 -15.42
CA LEU A 380 8.26 22.07 -15.72
C LEU A 380 7.09 22.05 -16.69
N CYS A 381 7.09 21.11 -17.62
CA CYS A 381 6.08 20.98 -18.66
C CYS A 381 4.90 20.07 -18.28
N VAL A 382 4.86 19.54 -17.06
CA VAL A 382 3.67 18.89 -16.51
C VAL A 382 2.62 19.97 -16.18
N PRO A 383 1.42 19.93 -16.76
CA PRO A 383 0.40 20.98 -16.57
C PRO A 383 -0.36 20.78 -15.24
N ARG A 384 0.38 20.84 -14.14
CA ARG A 384 -0.12 20.51 -12.79
C ARG A 384 -1.32 21.35 -12.38
N GLN A 385 -1.27 22.65 -12.63
CA GLN A 385 -2.37 23.57 -12.30
C GLN A 385 -3.63 23.20 -13.09
N GLU A 386 -3.51 22.99 -14.40
CA GLU A 386 -4.62 22.61 -15.26
C GLU A 386 -5.24 21.25 -14.88
N ILE A 387 -4.39 20.27 -14.50
CA ILE A 387 -4.86 18.97 -14.01
C ILE A 387 -5.71 19.16 -12.75
N VAL A 388 -5.25 19.98 -11.80
CA VAL A 388 -5.98 20.23 -10.56
C VAL A 388 -7.29 20.97 -10.82
N GLU A 389 -7.27 22.03 -11.61
CA GLU A 389 -8.45 22.83 -11.92
C GLU A 389 -9.52 22.04 -12.69
N LYS A 390 -9.10 21.20 -13.65
CA LYS A 390 -10.04 20.47 -14.49
C LYS A 390 -10.53 19.15 -13.91
N LEU A 391 -9.69 18.45 -13.14
CA LEU A 391 -9.98 17.07 -12.74
C LEU A 391 -10.19 16.89 -11.23
N ILE A 392 -9.72 17.80 -10.39
CA ILE A 392 -9.74 17.65 -8.94
C ILE A 392 -10.66 18.66 -8.27
N GLN A 393 -10.52 19.95 -8.56
CA GLN A 393 -11.35 21.01 -7.95
C GLN A 393 -12.84 20.88 -8.23
N PRO A 394 -13.30 20.35 -9.36
CA PRO A 394 -14.73 20.04 -9.55
C PRO A 394 -15.26 18.95 -8.60
N ILE A 395 -14.39 18.19 -7.95
CA ILE A 395 -14.74 17.19 -6.93
C ILE A 395 -14.63 17.79 -5.53
N ASN A 396 -13.55 18.53 -5.27
CA ASN A 396 -13.29 19.25 -4.02
C ASN A 396 -12.41 20.49 -4.34
N ASP A 397 -13.01 21.67 -4.28
CA ASP A 397 -12.41 22.96 -4.64
C ASP A 397 -11.34 23.45 -3.64
N GLU A 398 -11.31 22.88 -2.44
CA GLU A 398 -10.30 23.20 -1.44
C GLU A 398 -8.91 22.62 -1.76
N ILE A 399 -8.79 21.73 -2.76
CA ILE A 399 -7.52 21.04 -3.07
C ILE A 399 -6.66 21.88 -4.03
N PRO A 400 -5.52 22.42 -3.56
CA PRO A 400 -4.57 23.12 -4.42
C PRO A 400 -3.58 22.14 -5.06
N PRO A 401 -2.78 22.60 -6.07
CA PRO A 401 -1.59 21.88 -6.49
C PRO A 401 -0.64 21.61 -5.32
N LEU A 402 -0.28 20.36 -5.14
CA LEU A 402 0.58 19.93 -4.04
C LEU A 402 2.05 20.31 -4.30
N ARG A 403 2.79 20.72 -3.25
CA ARG A 403 4.16 21.20 -3.35
C ARG A 403 5.13 20.50 -2.41
N SER A 404 4.70 19.42 -1.75
CA SER A 404 5.52 18.63 -0.83
C SER A 404 5.21 17.14 -1.00
N VAL A 405 6.23 16.29 -0.94
CA VAL A 405 6.10 14.82 -0.91
C VAL A 405 6.27 14.26 0.50
N THR A 406 6.88 15.02 1.41
CA THR A 406 7.06 14.64 2.82
C THR A 406 5.87 15.06 3.68
N VAL A 407 5.15 16.11 3.26
CA VAL A 407 3.94 16.62 3.90
C VAL A 407 2.83 16.67 2.84
N PRO A 408 2.22 15.52 2.48
CA PRO A 408 1.31 15.41 1.35
C PRO A 408 -0.13 15.87 1.64
N SER A 409 -0.30 16.75 2.62
CA SER A 409 -1.57 17.42 2.94
C SER A 409 -1.35 18.91 3.14
N HIS A 410 -2.06 19.72 2.39
CA HIS A 410 -1.98 21.18 2.50
C HIS A 410 -2.55 21.72 3.82
N THR A 411 -3.35 20.91 4.53
CA THR A 411 -3.89 21.24 5.87
C THR A 411 -2.99 20.84 7.03
N ASP A 412 -1.88 20.13 6.79
CA ASP A 412 -0.90 19.80 7.83
C ASP A 412 -0.16 21.07 8.29
N SER A 413 -0.01 21.22 9.60
CA SER A 413 0.65 22.40 10.22
C SER A 413 2.06 22.66 9.73
N LYS A 414 2.79 21.64 9.27
CA LYS A 414 4.16 21.72 8.73
C LYS A 414 4.21 22.18 7.28
N TYR A 415 3.09 22.06 6.53
CA TYR A 415 3.07 22.24 5.08
C TYR A 415 3.60 23.61 4.65
N ALA A 416 3.04 24.70 5.20
CA ALA A 416 3.44 26.06 4.84
C ALA A 416 4.94 26.31 5.04
N LYS A 417 5.48 25.85 6.18
CA LYS A 417 6.91 25.98 6.50
C LYS A 417 7.79 25.20 5.52
N VAL A 418 7.39 23.96 5.18
CA VAL A 418 8.17 23.10 4.29
C VAL A 418 8.18 23.68 2.87
N ILE A 419 7.04 24.02 2.30
CA ILE A 419 6.96 24.51 0.91
C ILE A 419 7.61 25.87 0.68
N ALA A 420 7.81 26.67 1.74
CA ALA A 420 8.49 27.96 1.66
C ALA A 420 9.98 27.81 1.28
N ALA A 421 10.60 26.65 1.56
CA ALA A 421 12.04 26.49 1.43
C ALA A 421 12.52 25.16 0.82
N ASN A 422 11.59 24.27 0.37
CA ASN A 422 11.92 22.93 -0.13
C ASN A 422 12.39 22.87 -1.60
N GLY A 423 12.45 23.99 -2.30
CA GLY A 423 12.82 24.05 -3.71
C GLY A 423 11.65 23.88 -4.69
N SER A 424 10.44 23.57 -4.22
CA SER A 424 9.26 23.38 -5.09
C SER A 424 8.81 24.65 -5.82
N SER A 425 9.22 25.86 -5.35
CA SER A 425 8.98 27.14 -6.00
C SER A 425 9.53 27.20 -7.43
N TYR A 426 10.57 26.42 -7.72
CA TYR A 426 11.11 26.28 -9.07
C TYR A 426 10.07 25.79 -10.09
N TYR A 427 9.07 25.03 -9.67
CA TYR A 427 8.01 24.45 -10.49
C TYR A 427 6.68 25.21 -10.33
N VAL A 428 6.72 26.47 -9.93
CA VAL A 428 5.54 27.33 -9.77
C VAL A 428 5.62 28.49 -10.78
N GLY A 429 4.49 28.81 -11.41
CA GLY A 429 4.36 29.89 -12.39
C GLY A 429 3.24 29.62 -13.38
N THR A 430 3.04 30.53 -14.33
CA THR A 430 2.09 30.27 -15.44
C THR A 430 2.62 29.13 -16.31
N GLN A 431 1.73 28.28 -16.81
CA GLN A 431 2.15 27.13 -17.63
C GLN A 431 2.96 27.57 -18.87
N ALA A 432 2.63 28.72 -19.46
CA ALA A 432 3.39 29.29 -20.57
C ALA A 432 4.86 29.58 -20.20
N SER A 433 5.09 30.21 -19.03
CA SER A 433 6.44 30.46 -18.52
C SER A 433 7.20 29.17 -18.18
N LEU A 434 6.52 28.21 -17.57
CA LEU A 434 7.11 26.91 -17.25
C LEU A 434 7.48 26.14 -18.52
N ASN A 435 6.62 26.13 -19.54
CA ASN A 435 6.89 25.52 -20.84
C ASN A 435 8.07 26.17 -21.56
N ALA A 436 8.17 27.50 -21.54
CA ALA A 436 9.29 28.22 -22.16
C ALA A 436 10.61 27.83 -21.50
N ARG A 437 10.67 27.75 -20.15
CA ARG A 437 11.84 27.30 -19.40
C ARG A 437 12.17 25.85 -19.69
N GLY A 438 11.16 24.97 -19.73
CA GLY A 438 11.34 23.55 -20.03
C GLY A 438 11.90 23.36 -21.44
N LEU A 439 11.30 24.00 -22.45
CA LEU A 439 11.78 23.94 -23.84
C LEU A 439 13.22 24.47 -23.98
N ALA A 440 13.58 25.55 -23.27
CA ALA A 440 14.94 26.08 -23.27
C ALA A 440 15.96 25.05 -22.74
N LEU A 441 15.61 24.30 -21.69
CA LEU A 441 16.45 23.22 -21.19
C LEU A 441 16.59 22.06 -22.19
N VAL A 442 15.49 21.65 -22.86
CA VAL A 442 15.53 20.62 -23.89
C VAL A 442 16.42 21.03 -25.05
N LYS A 443 16.28 22.28 -25.53
CA LYS A 443 17.04 22.81 -26.69
C LYS A 443 18.56 22.86 -26.47
N LYS A 444 19.05 22.85 -25.23
CA LYS A 444 20.49 22.72 -24.96
C LYS A 444 21.08 21.40 -25.50
N TYR A 445 20.25 20.36 -25.57
CA TYR A 445 20.69 19.00 -25.92
C TYR A 445 20.05 18.48 -27.22
N GLN A 446 18.92 19.08 -27.61
CA GLN A 446 18.16 18.81 -28.82
C GLN A 446 17.62 20.12 -29.39
N PRO A 447 18.42 20.89 -30.16
CA PRO A 447 18.05 22.23 -30.63
C PRO A 447 16.74 22.28 -31.45
N ASP A 448 16.47 21.22 -32.21
CA ASP A 448 15.31 21.05 -33.08
C ASP A 448 14.17 20.22 -32.43
N ALA A 449 14.12 20.14 -31.10
CA ALA A 449 13.19 19.28 -30.35
C ALA A 449 11.71 19.42 -30.71
N LEU A 450 11.26 20.58 -31.21
CA LEU A 450 9.88 20.74 -31.69
C LEU A 450 9.60 20.03 -33.02
N LYS A 451 10.64 19.78 -33.84
CA LYS A 451 10.54 19.02 -35.09
C LYS A 451 10.96 17.56 -34.90
N ASN A 452 11.92 17.34 -34.01
CA ASN A 452 12.49 16.03 -33.69
C ASN A 452 12.45 15.80 -32.17
N PRO A 453 11.27 15.48 -31.60
CA PRO A 453 11.07 15.45 -30.14
C PRO A 453 11.78 14.28 -29.47
N LEU A 454 12.11 14.48 -28.19
CA LEU A 454 12.65 13.45 -27.31
C LEU A 454 11.53 12.44 -26.96
N LYS A 455 11.75 11.18 -27.25
CA LYS A 455 10.79 10.11 -26.97
C LYS A 455 10.80 9.74 -25.50
N VAL A 456 9.62 9.61 -24.89
CA VAL A 456 9.42 9.23 -23.50
C VAL A 456 8.38 8.12 -23.44
N ASN A 457 8.73 6.99 -22.83
CA ASN A 457 7.80 5.92 -22.55
C ASN A 457 7.18 6.15 -21.15
N PHE A 458 5.89 6.45 -21.11
CA PHE A 458 5.17 6.85 -19.89
C PHE A 458 4.20 5.74 -19.46
N LEU A 459 4.53 5.06 -18.35
CA LEU A 459 3.67 4.03 -17.76
C LEU A 459 2.43 4.68 -17.10
N VAL A 460 1.24 4.29 -17.56
CA VAL A 460 -0.05 4.79 -17.07
C VAL A 460 -0.81 3.68 -16.37
N PRO A 461 -1.20 3.84 -15.08
CA PRO A 461 -2.13 2.92 -14.44
C PRO A 461 -3.49 2.91 -15.15
N GLY A 462 -3.89 1.75 -15.67
CA GLY A 462 -5.15 1.54 -16.36
C GLY A 462 -6.37 1.49 -15.44
N ASN A 463 -7.57 1.35 -16.04
CA ASN A 463 -8.86 1.24 -15.34
C ASN A 463 -9.22 2.41 -14.42
N ASN A 464 -8.71 3.61 -14.73
CA ASN A 464 -8.99 4.83 -13.99
C ASN A 464 -9.24 5.99 -14.95
N ALA A 465 -10.50 6.39 -15.12
CA ALA A 465 -10.91 7.43 -16.06
C ALA A 465 -10.26 8.79 -15.77
N ARG A 466 -10.09 9.17 -14.50
CA ARG A 466 -9.41 10.40 -14.10
C ARG A 466 -7.93 10.39 -14.53
N ARG A 467 -7.24 9.27 -14.33
CA ARG A 467 -5.84 9.10 -14.76
C ARG A 467 -5.70 9.07 -16.29
N ALA A 468 -6.66 8.50 -17.00
CA ALA A 468 -6.68 8.57 -18.46
C ALA A 468 -6.76 10.02 -18.95
N ALA A 469 -7.67 10.83 -18.39
CA ALA A 469 -7.77 12.26 -18.70
C ALA A 469 -6.48 13.04 -18.32
N GLN A 470 -5.90 12.74 -17.15
CA GLN A 470 -4.64 13.32 -16.70
C GLN A 470 -3.48 13.02 -17.67
N ALA A 471 -3.39 11.79 -18.17
CA ALA A 471 -2.36 11.38 -19.12
C ALA A 471 -2.46 12.14 -20.46
N LEU A 472 -3.68 12.38 -20.93
CA LEU A 472 -3.91 13.16 -22.16
C LEU A 472 -3.51 14.63 -21.99
N LEU A 473 -3.87 15.28 -20.89
CA LEU A 473 -3.44 16.66 -20.58
C LEU A 473 -1.90 16.75 -20.51
N LEU A 474 -1.27 15.80 -19.84
CA LEU A 474 0.18 15.70 -19.71
C LEU A 474 0.85 15.55 -21.09
N LYS A 475 0.42 14.59 -21.91
CA LYS A 475 0.94 14.37 -23.27
C LYS A 475 0.83 15.60 -24.13
N ALA A 476 -0.34 16.24 -24.15
CA ALA A 476 -0.60 17.43 -24.97
C ALA A 476 0.29 18.62 -24.59
N ASN A 477 0.58 18.80 -23.30
CA ASN A 477 1.42 19.92 -22.87
C ASN A 477 2.93 19.63 -23.02
N LEU A 478 3.38 18.39 -22.79
CA LEU A 478 4.77 17.97 -22.96
C LEU A 478 5.23 18.10 -24.42
N ALA A 479 4.33 17.89 -25.40
CA ALA A 479 4.63 18.12 -26.81
C ALA A 479 5.10 19.55 -27.10
N LYS A 480 4.57 20.55 -26.39
CA LYS A 480 4.98 21.97 -26.50
C LYS A 480 6.42 22.21 -26.03
N CYS A 481 6.98 21.26 -25.28
CA CYS A 481 8.32 21.31 -24.73
C CYS A 481 9.32 20.40 -25.46
N GLY A 482 8.92 19.80 -26.59
CA GLY A 482 9.77 18.93 -27.37
C GLY A 482 9.88 17.51 -26.87
N PHE A 483 8.85 16.99 -26.16
CA PHE A 483 8.73 15.60 -25.77
C PHE A 483 7.63 14.91 -26.56
N ASP A 484 7.91 13.74 -27.12
CA ASP A 484 6.93 12.82 -27.70
C ASP A 484 6.64 11.70 -26.70
N VAL A 485 5.47 11.74 -26.09
CA VAL A 485 5.10 10.84 -25.00
C VAL A 485 4.27 9.68 -25.53
N ASN A 486 4.83 8.48 -25.44
CA ASN A 486 4.10 7.22 -25.63
C ASN A 486 3.43 6.81 -24.31
N LEU A 487 2.09 6.77 -24.30
CA LEU A 487 1.30 6.35 -23.12
C LEU A 487 1.15 4.83 -23.11
N ASP A 488 1.91 4.16 -22.26
CA ASP A 488 1.82 2.70 -22.02
C ASP A 488 0.82 2.43 -20.88
N THR A 489 -0.46 2.23 -21.25
CA THR A 489 -1.54 2.02 -20.28
C THR A 489 -1.66 0.55 -19.88
N GLN A 490 -1.51 0.26 -18.59
CA GLN A 490 -1.46 -1.09 -18.06
C GLN A 490 -2.41 -1.26 -16.87
N VAL A 491 -3.23 -2.32 -16.87
CA VAL A 491 -4.08 -2.68 -15.72
C VAL A 491 -3.23 -3.22 -14.57
N ASP A 492 -2.26 -4.07 -14.89
CA ASP A 492 -1.27 -4.65 -13.96
C ASP A 492 0.01 -3.79 -13.84
N TRP A 493 -0.14 -2.50 -13.76
CA TRP A 493 0.94 -1.50 -13.76
C TRP A 493 1.91 -1.62 -12.57
N SER A 494 1.42 -2.01 -11.40
CA SER A 494 2.21 -1.94 -10.16
C SER A 494 3.47 -2.83 -10.15
N PRO A 495 3.43 -4.09 -10.59
CA PRO A 495 4.65 -4.89 -10.77
C PRO A 495 5.65 -4.25 -11.76
N LYS A 496 5.13 -3.53 -12.77
CA LYS A 496 5.94 -2.87 -13.82
C LYS A 496 6.73 -1.66 -13.31
N LEU A 497 6.38 -1.11 -12.14
CA LEU A 497 7.18 -0.07 -11.50
C LEU A 497 8.64 -0.50 -11.23
N ARG A 498 8.89 -1.80 -11.16
CA ARG A 498 10.24 -2.35 -10.99
C ARG A 498 10.97 -2.61 -12.29
N ASP A 499 10.24 -2.57 -13.40
CA ASP A 499 10.77 -2.72 -14.75
C ASP A 499 11.58 -1.48 -15.18
N SER A 500 12.68 -1.67 -15.90
CA SER A 500 13.46 -0.57 -16.49
C SER A 500 12.93 -0.12 -17.85
N LYS A 501 11.70 -0.50 -18.22
CA LYS A 501 11.12 -0.29 -19.55
C LYS A 501 10.36 1.02 -19.72
N TYR A 502 10.18 1.81 -18.66
CA TYR A 502 9.53 3.12 -18.72
C TYR A 502 10.49 4.23 -18.29
N ASP A 503 10.26 5.45 -18.81
CA ASP A 503 11.03 6.65 -18.45
C ASP A 503 10.34 7.46 -17.35
N ALA A 504 9.02 7.49 -17.37
CA ALA A 504 8.21 8.24 -16.44
C ALA A 504 6.91 7.50 -16.11
N THR A 505 6.31 7.84 -14.98
CA THR A 505 5.01 7.32 -14.56
C THR A 505 4.33 8.32 -13.64
N PHE A 506 3.04 8.14 -13.41
CA PHE A 506 2.34 8.71 -12.26
C PHE A 506 1.55 7.64 -11.53
N PHE A 507 1.47 7.78 -10.24
CA PHE A 507 0.63 6.95 -9.35
C PHE A 507 0.44 7.69 -8.02
N ALA A 508 -0.28 7.09 -7.08
CA ALA A 508 -0.48 7.69 -5.77
C ALA A 508 0.20 6.87 -4.67
N TRP A 509 0.84 7.56 -3.76
CA TRP A 509 1.18 7.00 -2.45
C TRP A 509 -0.03 7.13 -1.52
N ALA A 510 -0.51 5.99 -1.01
CA ALA A 510 -1.54 5.96 0.00
C ALA A 510 -0.91 5.93 1.40
N ALA A 511 -1.35 6.82 2.28
CA ALA A 511 -0.90 6.80 3.66
C ALA A 511 -1.54 5.61 4.41
N THR A 512 -0.71 4.82 5.09
CA THR A 512 -1.14 3.70 5.96
C THR A 512 -0.91 4.00 7.44
N SER A 513 -0.16 5.05 7.73
CA SER A 513 0.18 5.49 9.09
C SER A 513 0.53 6.97 9.11
N THR A 514 0.64 7.53 10.32
CA THR A 514 1.19 8.87 10.59
C THR A 514 2.67 8.80 11.00
N ALA A 515 3.35 7.70 10.69
CA ALA A 515 4.75 7.46 11.09
C ALA A 515 5.70 8.53 10.55
N GLN A 516 6.57 9.07 11.41
CA GLN A 516 7.55 10.10 11.10
C GLN A 516 8.51 9.66 9.98
N GLY A 517 8.91 8.38 10.02
CA GLY A 517 9.91 7.81 9.13
C GLY A 517 9.38 7.21 7.82
N SER A 518 8.08 7.33 7.51
CA SER A 518 7.43 6.66 6.37
C SER A 518 8.07 6.94 5.01
N ILE A 519 8.66 8.13 4.82
CA ILE A 519 9.30 8.58 3.56
C ILE A 519 10.64 7.89 3.26
N ARG A 520 11.28 7.25 4.24
CA ARG A 520 12.59 6.61 4.05
C ARG A 520 12.54 5.51 3.00
N ALA A 521 11.50 4.71 3.00
CA ALA A 521 11.32 3.63 2.03
C ALA A 521 11.24 4.13 0.58
N ASN A 522 10.73 5.36 0.38
CA ASN A 522 10.52 5.92 -0.94
C ASN A 522 11.77 6.62 -1.50
N TRP A 523 12.62 7.18 -0.65
CA TRP A 523 13.67 8.10 -1.11
C TRP A 523 15.10 7.70 -0.74
N ARG A 524 15.29 6.77 0.21
CA ARG A 524 16.64 6.25 0.47
C ARG A 524 17.14 5.48 -0.75
N SER A 525 18.44 5.57 -1.02
CA SER A 525 19.05 4.96 -2.22
C SER A 525 18.81 3.44 -2.33
N ASP A 526 18.62 2.75 -1.19
CA ASP A 526 18.25 1.33 -1.08
C ASP A 526 16.79 1.10 -0.64
N GLY A 527 15.95 2.14 -0.71
CA GLY A 527 14.56 2.09 -0.26
C GLY A 527 13.71 1.11 -1.08
N SER A 528 12.92 0.28 -0.39
CA SER A 528 12.10 -0.77 -1.02
C SER A 528 10.98 -0.23 -1.92
N ASN A 529 10.61 1.04 -1.78
CA ASN A 529 9.62 1.75 -2.59
C ASN A 529 10.25 2.79 -3.52
N ASN A 530 11.58 2.85 -3.60
CA ASN A 530 12.28 3.76 -4.49
C ASN A 530 12.24 3.25 -5.95
N TYR A 531 11.04 3.23 -6.53
CA TYR A 531 10.82 2.70 -7.89
C TYR A 531 11.51 3.53 -8.97
N SER A 532 11.67 4.84 -8.75
CA SER A 532 12.37 5.73 -9.69
C SER A 532 13.88 5.50 -9.75
N GLY A 533 14.45 4.72 -8.81
CA GLY A 533 15.89 4.54 -8.68
C GLY A 533 16.60 5.84 -8.31
N ALA A 534 15.92 6.74 -7.58
CA ALA A 534 16.50 7.98 -7.11
C ALA A 534 17.69 7.71 -6.19
N ASN A 535 18.81 8.35 -6.47
CA ASN A 535 20.04 8.22 -5.68
C ASN A 535 20.74 9.57 -5.58
N SER A 536 20.43 10.32 -4.53
CA SER A 536 21.08 11.60 -4.22
C SER A 536 22.36 11.44 -3.38
N GLY A 537 22.75 10.18 -3.10
CA GLY A 537 23.98 9.85 -2.40
C GLY A 537 23.85 9.83 -0.88
N ALA A 538 25.00 9.59 -0.22
CA ALA A 538 25.08 9.37 1.23
C ALA A 538 24.55 10.54 2.08
N ALA A 539 24.58 11.76 1.58
CA ALA A 539 24.10 12.94 2.30
C ALA A 539 22.57 12.92 2.49
N LEU A 540 21.80 12.54 1.45
CA LEU A 540 20.35 12.39 1.57
C LEU A 540 20.01 11.19 2.44
N ASP A 541 20.69 10.06 2.22
CA ASP A 541 20.49 8.85 3.00
C ASP A 541 20.70 9.11 4.50
N ALA A 542 21.72 9.89 4.88
CA ALA A 542 22.00 10.27 6.27
C ALA A 542 20.86 11.11 6.89
N VAL A 543 20.27 12.04 6.15
CA VAL A 543 19.12 12.83 6.66
C VAL A 543 17.88 11.96 6.81
N LEU A 544 17.62 11.06 5.85
CA LEU A 544 16.53 10.10 5.94
C LEU A 544 16.69 9.13 7.12
N ASP A 545 17.92 8.67 7.37
CA ASP A 545 18.24 7.82 8.51
C ASP A 545 18.11 8.56 9.85
N ASP A 546 18.46 9.86 9.91
CA ASP A 546 18.27 10.69 11.10
C ASP A 546 16.78 10.89 11.43
N VAL A 547 15.95 11.23 10.43
CA VAL A 547 14.49 11.34 10.57
C VAL A 547 13.87 10.03 11.06
N PHE A 548 14.39 8.92 10.57
CA PHE A 548 13.90 7.59 10.90
C PHE A 548 14.38 7.11 12.28
N GLY A 549 15.54 7.58 12.72
CA GLY A 549 16.27 7.04 13.88
C GLY A 549 15.95 7.70 15.21
N ARG A 550 15.42 8.92 15.24
CA ARG A 550 15.17 9.63 16.49
C ARG A 550 13.85 10.42 16.47
N PRO A 551 13.13 10.48 17.59
CA PRO A 551 11.97 11.34 17.73
C PRO A 551 12.37 12.81 17.52
N MET A 552 11.59 13.55 16.72
CA MET A 552 11.82 14.96 16.40
C MET A 552 10.60 15.79 16.76
N SER A 553 10.81 17.03 17.22
CA SER A 553 9.74 18.02 17.29
C SER A 553 9.33 18.42 15.87
N ASP A 554 8.10 18.92 15.68
CA ASP A 554 7.60 19.37 14.37
C ASP A 554 8.51 20.41 13.70
N SER A 555 9.16 21.27 14.48
CA SER A 555 10.10 22.27 13.96
C SER A 555 11.37 21.64 13.39
N VAL A 556 11.95 20.67 14.09
CA VAL A 556 13.16 19.93 13.66
C VAL A 556 12.82 19.05 12.47
N LEU A 557 11.70 18.35 12.53
CA LEU A 557 11.20 17.50 11.46
C LEU A 557 10.95 18.29 10.16
N SER A 558 10.30 19.47 10.26
CA SER A 558 10.10 20.35 9.10
C SER A 558 11.43 20.77 8.47
N THR A 559 12.47 21.04 9.29
CA THR A 559 13.81 21.40 8.80
C THR A 559 14.47 20.22 8.07
N ALA A 560 14.32 19.01 8.58
CA ALA A 560 14.80 17.80 7.92
C ALA A 560 14.05 17.55 6.59
N PHE A 561 12.73 17.69 6.57
CA PHE A 561 11.91 17.57 5.36
C PHE A 561 12.30 18.58 4.29
N ILE A 562 12.60 19.83 4.66
CA ILE A 562 13.12 20.84 3.73
C ILE A 562 14.43 20.37 3.09
N LYS A 563 15.37 19.81 3.86
CA LYS A 563 16.63 19.27 3.32
C LYS A 563 16.40 18.13 2.34
N ILE A 564 15.55 17.17 2.72
CA ILE A 564 15.19 16.01 1.89
C ILE A 564 14.58 16.48 0.57
N GLU A 565 13.61 17.38 0.62
CA GLU A 565 12.89 17.83 -0.58
C GLU A 565 13.74 18.74 -1.48
N ARG A 566 14.67 19.51 -0.94
CA ARG A 566 15.65 20.26 -1.74
C ARG A 566 16.48 19.34 -2.65
N GLU A 567 16.89 18.19 -2.13
CA GLU A 567 17.61 17.20 -2.94
C GLU A 567 16.69 16.56 -3.99
N ILE A 568 15.49 16.15 -3.58
CA ILE A 568 14.50 15.52 -4.47
C ILE A 568 14.14 16.45 -5.63
N PHE A 569 13.74 17.71 -5.33
CA PHE A 569 13.36 18.68 -6.36
C PHE A 569 14.58 19.23 -7.11
N GLY A 570 15.73 19.37 -6.44
CA GLY A 570 16.98 19.77 -7.07
C GLY A 570 17.47 18.77 -8.12
N LYS A 571 17.28 17.48 -7.92
CA LYS A 571 17.57 16.40 -8.88
C LYS A 571 16.39 16.11 -9.81
N ALA A 572 15.24 16.72 -9.59
CA ALA A 572 14.02 16.56 -10.38
C ALA A 572 13.54 15.08 -10.48
N TYR A 573 13.54 14.36 -9.39
CA TYR A 573 13.11 12.96 -9.39
C TYR A 573 11.59 12.82 -9.48
N THR A 574 10.85 13.76 -8.88
CA THR A 574 9.39 13.72 -8.79
C THR A 574 8.76 15.12 -8.79
N LEU A 575 7.48 15.16 -9.14
CA LEU A 575 6.61 16.32 -8.97
C LEU A 575 5.29 15.87 -8.34
N PRO A 576 4.99 16.28 -7.09
CA PRO A 576 3.67 16.07 -6.51
C PRO A 576 2.63 16.89 -7.26
N LEU A 577 1.47 16.28 -7.55
CA LEU A 577 0.42 16.91 -8.32
C LEU A 577 -0.68 17.46 -7.41
N TYR A 578 -1.32 16.60 -6.63
CA TYR A 578 -2.43 16.93 -5.74
C TYR A 578 -2.62 15.88 -4.65
N GLN A 579 -3.20 16.30 -3.53
CA GLN A 579 -3.81 15.39 -2.57
C GLN A 579 -5.11 14.85 -3.16
N HIS A 580 -5.37 13.55 -3.06
CA HIS A 580 -6.60 12.98 -3.59
C HIS A 580 -7.82 13.52 -2.85
N PRO A 581 -8.90 13.91 -3.56
CA PRO A 581 -10.21 14.03 -2.94
C PRO A 581 -10.67 12.65 -2.47
N ALA A 582 -11.24 12.58 -1.29
CA ALA A 582 -11.91 11.39 -0.81
C ALA A 582 -13.36 11.38 -1.31
N VAL A 583 -13.79 10.27 -1.89
CA VAL A 583 -15.18 10.02 -2.30
C VAL A 583 -15.57 8.66 -1.78
N THR A 584 -16.55 8.63 -0.87
CA THR A 584 -17.14 7.39 -0.35
C THR A 584 -18.64 7.43 -0.63
N ALA A 585 -19.18 6.37 -1.22
CA ALA A 585 -20.61 6.21 -1.45
C ALA A 585 -21.06 4.81 -1.02
N TYR A 586 -22.20 4.73 -0.34
CA TYR A 586 -22.67 3.46 0.22
C TYR A 586 -24.19 3.40 0.29
N ASP A 587 -24.70 2.16 0.30
CA ASP A 587 -26.11 1.88 0.53
C ASP A 587 -26.57 2.58 1.82
N SER A 588 -27.61 3.41 1.74
CA SER A 588 -28.09 4.19 2.87
C SER A 588 -28.65 3.34 4.02
N ASP A 589 -28.98 2.06 3.76
CA ASP A 589 -29.40 1.11 4.80
C ASP A 589 -28.18 0.57 5.58
N LEU A 590 -26.97 0.56 5.00
CA LEU A 590 -25.74 0.19 5.70
C LEU A 590 -25.33 1.29 6.68
N LYS A 591 -25.44 1.01 7.97
CA LYS A 591 -25.10 1.93 9.06
C LYS A 591 -23.69 1.65 9.59
N GLY A 592 -23.12 2.62 10.30
CA GLY A 592 -21.81 2.50 10.96
C GLY A 592 -20.62 2.75 10.05
N VAL A 593 -20.82 3.02 8.76
CA VAL A 593 -19.73 3.37 7.83
C VAL A 593 -19.11 4.71 8.23
N LYS A 594 -17.80 4.71 8.44
CA LYS A 594 -17.00 5.92 8.70
C LYS A 594 -15.83 5.95 7.74
N GLN A 595 -15.59 7.09 7.11
CA GLN A 595 -14.44 7.29 6.24
C GLN A 595 -13.16 7.48 7.08
N ASN A 596 -12.05 6.89 6.62
CA ASN A 596 -10.71 7.17 7.12
C ASN A 596 -9.83 7.66 5.96
N SER A 597 -8.92 8.58 6.23
CA SER A 597 -7.93 8.99 5.24
C SER A 597 -6.70 8.07 5.20
N LEU A 598 -6.51 7.20 6.19
CA LEU A 598 -5.48 6.17 6.21
C LEU A 598 -6.03 4.84 5.71
N SER A 599 -5.23 4.06 5.02
CA SER A 599 -5.62 2.70 4.62
C SER A 599 -5.64 1.77 5.85
N PRO A 600 -6.65 0.91 5.97
CA PRO A 600 -7.78 0.70 5.06
C PRO A 600 -8.83 1.81 5.22
N VAL A 601 -9.20 2.44 4.09
CA VAL A 601 -10.03 3.67 4.11
C VAL A 601 -11.46 3.41 4.55
N LYS A 602 -12.07 2.32 4.08
CA LYS A 602 -13.47 1.97 4.31
C LYS A 602 -13.64 0.82 5.30
N GLU A 603 -12.71 -0.11 5.36
CA GLU A 603 -12.79 -1.31 6.18
C GLU A 603 -12.38 -1.09 7.65
N TRP A 604 -11.79 0.05 7.98
CA TRP A 604 -11.11 0.27 9.26
C TRP A 604 -12.00 0.04 10.50
N ASN A 605 -13.32 0.26 10.37
CA ASN A 605 -14.30 0.08 11.45
C ASN A 605 -15.39 -0.94 11.10
N PHE A 606 -15.07 -2.00 10.39
CA PHE A 606 -16.01 -3.04 9.96
C PHE A 606 -16.89 -3.61 11.10
N TRP A 607 -16.40 -3.54 12.31
CA TRP A 607 -17.13 -3.98 13.52
C TRP A 607 -18.35 -3.12 13.88
N ASP A 608 -18.43 -1.89 13.35
CA ASP A 608 -19.57 -0.98 13.55
C ASP A 608 -20.67 -1.16 12.49
N TRP A 609 -20.41 -1.91 11.42
CA TRP A 609 -21.32 -2.04 10.29
C TRP A 609 -22.53 -2.89 10.62
N LYS A 610 -23.72 -2.47 10.16
CA LYS A 610 -25.00 -3.21 10.28
C LYS A 610 -25.98 -2.75 9.21
N TYR A 611 -26.83 -3.67 8.79
CA TYR A 611 -28.01 -3.40 7.99
C TYR A 611 -29.26 -3.19 8.83
#